data_9c4d73a005b125cfcda638acfee9ca9b
#
_entry.id   9c4d73a005b125cfcda638acfee9ca9b
#
_cell.length_a   1.000
_cell.length_b   1.000
_cell.length_c   1.000
_cell.angle_alpha   90.00
_cell.angle_beta   90.00
_cell.angle_gamma   90.00
#
_symmetry.space_group_name_H-M   'P 1'
#
loop_
_entity.id
_entity.type
_entity.pdbx_description
1 polymer ?
#
loop_
_entity_poly.entity_id
_entity_poly.type
_entity_poly.pdbx_seq_one_letter_code
_entity_poly.pdbx_strand_id
1 'polypeptide(L)'
;MKVAVLAPFAFAPKATTAARAFPLAAALAERGHAVTLLVPPYDNPAESGQEYLRDGVRVISVHSGAHSARNVFAVAARLVRAARALQPDVVHAFKPVGYAALAAIWLARTGGPPLVVDTDDWEGTGGWNDVNDYPALWRRFFDYQERWLLTHARAVTVASRTLQTQAWGYGARPERVVYVPNCPTARFRDFQTPPAEAVRAARSRLDVPEGAPLAMYAGFVNRNDVLDMAVRAIVAARRQAPDAMLAIVGDGTGLAAVRAEAERLGLNDCVRFPGWVQAADMPAMLAAADVAVYPYRDTLINRSKCSIKILEYMAAGKAIVTHRVGQNVEYLEHMQSGWLCEPGDEAGFAEALGRLLADRGLAARLGANAQARLRQKFDWSRWVGVVEQAYDVAAGPS
;
A
#
# COMPACT_ATOMS: atom_id res chain seq x y z
N MET A 1 3.73 -23.43 13.16
CA MET A 1 2.64 -22.90 14.01
C MET A 1 1.33 -22.90 13.21
N LYS A 2 0.19 -22.94 13.91
CA LYS A 2 -1.13 -22.62 13.35
C LYS A 2 -1.38 -21.12 13.52
N VAL A 3 -1.57 -20.40 12.42
CA VAL A 3 -1.75 -18.94 12.41
C VAL A 3 -3.14 -18.59 11.91
N ALA A 4 -3.91 -17.86 12.70
CA ALA A 4 -5.16 -17.25 12.24
C ALA A 4 -4.93 -15.78 11.93
N VAL A 5 -5.06 -15.41 10.66
CA VAL A 5 -4.94 -14.03 10.19
C VAL A 5 -6.34 -13.43 10.09
N LEU A 6 -6.59 -12.32 10.78
CA LEU A 6 -7.83 -11.55 10.67
C LEU A 6 -7.62 -10.44 9.64
N ALA A 7 -8.20 -10.58 8.44
CA ALA A 7 -8.18 -9.54 7.42
C ALA A 7 -9.14 -8.39 7.78
N PRO A 8 -8.85 -7.15 7.36
CA PRO A 8 -9.73 -6.01 7.67
C PRO A 8 -11.01 -5.97 6.82
N PHE A 9 -10.97 -6.52 5.59
CA PHE A 9 -12.04 -6.50 4.58
C PHE A 9 -11.76 -7.51 3.46
N ALA A 10 -12.61 -7.54 2.41
CA ALA A 10 -12.44 -8.38 1.22
C ALA A 10 -11.15 -8.09 0.44
N PHE A 11 -10.84 -8.93 -0.55
CA PHE A 11 -9.68 -8.70 -1.43
C PHE A 11 -9.84 -7.50 -2.35
N ALA A 12 -11.07 -7.11 -2.68
CA ALA A 12 -11.43 -5.94 -3.46
C ALA A 12 -12.72 -5.33 -2.91
N PRO A 13 -12.96 -4.03 -3.04
CA PRO A 13 -12.18 -3.04 -3.80
C PRO A 13 -10.98 -2.43 -3.05
N LYS A 14 -10.84 -2.68 -1.74
CA LYS A 14 -9.76 -2.13 -0.93
C LYS A 14 -8.48 -2.98 -1.02
N ALA A 15 -7.32 -2.39 -0.71
CA ALA A 15 -6.04 -3.01 -1.06
C ALA A 15 -5.36 -3.79 0.08
N THR A 16 -5.54 -3.45 1.37
CA THR A 16 -4.72 -4.00 2.46
C THR A 16 -4.74 -5.53 2.51
N THR A 17 -5.91 -6.17 2.34
CA THR A 17 -6.00 -7.64 2.33
C THR A 17 -5.18 -8.24 1.21
N ALA A 18 -5.32 -7.73 -0.02
CA ALA A 18 -4.63 -8.24 -1.20
C ALA A 18 -3.14 -7.87 -1.27
N ALA A 19 -2.77 -6.71 -0.72
CA ALA A 19 -1.43 -6.15 -0.88
C ALA A 19 -0.51 -6.39 0.32
N ARG A 20 -1.05 -6.72 1.51
CA ARG A 20 -0.28 -6.91 2.73
C ARG A 20 -0.65 -8.19 3.48
N ALA A 21 -1.91 -8.33 3.92
CA ALA A 21 -2.30 -9.45 4.78
C ALA A 21 -2.14 -10.81 4.07
N PHE A 22 -2.62 -10.94 2.86
CA PHE A 22 -2.53 -12.18 2.10
C PHE A 22 -1.10 -12.51 1.63
N PRO A 23 -0.30 -11.59 1.05
CA PRO A 23 1.08 -11.89 0.71
C PRO A 23 1.94 -12.31 1.91
N LEU A 24 1.74 -11.71 3.07
CA LEU A 24 2.41 -12.14 4.29
C LEU A 24 1.93 -13.52 4.75
N ALA A 25 0.62 -13.79 4.68
CA ALA A 25 0.06 -15.10 4.98
C ALA A 25 0.62 -16.20 4.05
N ALA A 26 0.75 -15.92 2.76
CA ALA A 26 1.35 -16.83 1.79
C ALA A 26 2.83 -17.09 2.09
N ALA A 27 3.60 -16.05 2.42
CA ALA A 27 5.00 -16.21 2.81
C ALA A 27 5.17 -17.04 4.10
N LEU A 28 4.26 -16.93 5.06
CA LEU A 28 4.22 -17.79 6.25
C LEU A 28 3.89 -19.25 5.88
N ALA A 29 2.95 -19.46 4.95
CA ALA A 29 2.59 -20.79 4.47
C ALA A 29 3.77 -21.45 3.72
N GLU A 30 4.51 -20.71 2.89
CA GLU A 30 5.73 -21.16 2.22
C GLU A 30 6.81 -21.61 3.22
N ARG A 31 6.82 -21.07 4.45
CA ARG A 31 7.72 -21.47 5.53
C ARG A 31 7.20 -22.64 6.39
N GLY A 32 6.06 -23.22 6.00
CA GLY A 32 5.48 -24.41 6.66
C GLY A 32 4.53 -24.11 7.82
N HIS A 33 4.07 -22.87 7.98
CA HIS A 33 2.99 -22.57 8.93
C HIS A 33 1.62 -22.98 8.35
N ALA A 34 0.74 -23.49 9.21
CA ALA A 34 -0.67 -23.73 8.85
C ALA A 34 -1.45 -22.41 8.98
N VAL A 35 -1.60 -21.69 7.86
CA VAL A 35 -2.19 -20.34 7.86
C VAL A 35 -3.64 -20.35 7.39
N THR A 36 -4.53 -19.75 8.18
CA THR A 36 -5.91 -19.49 7.77
C THR A 36 -6.20 -17.99 7.81
N LEU A 37 -6.61 -17.43 6.68
CA LEU A 37 -7.04 -16.04 6.53
C LEU A 37 -8.55 -15.95 6.71
N LEU A 38 -9.00 -15.24 7.75
CA LEU A 38 -10.40 -14.97 8.04
C LEU A 38 -10.77 -13.59 7.52
N VAL A 39 -11.68 -13.54 6.55
CA VAL A 39 -12.07 -12.32 5.83
C VAL A 39 -13.49 -11.89 6.21
N PRO A 40 -13.71 -10.64 6.65
CA PRO A 40 -15.03 -10.04 6.79
C PRO A 40 -15.42 -9.31 5.50
N PRO A 41 -16.12 -9.95 4.51
CA PRO A 41 -16.32 -9.37 3.18
C PRO A 41 -17.51 -8.38 3.14
N TYR A 42 -17.53 -7.42 4.07
CA TYR A 42 -18.63 -6.45 4.16
C TYR A 42 -18.66 -5.45 2.99
N ASP A 43 -17.53 -5.25 2.34
CA ASP A 43 -17.33 -4.39 1.17
C ASP A 43 -17.41 -5.16 -0.16
N ASN A 44 -17.45 -6.49 -0.11
CA ASN A 44 -17.73 -7.37 -1.25
C ASN A 44 -18.61 -8.56 -0.83
N PRO A 45 -19.94 -8.36 -0.69
CA PRO A 45 -20.84 -9.41 -0.21
C PRO A 45 -20.87 -10.70 -1.06
N ALA A 46 -20.42 -10.62 -2.32
CA ALA A 46 -20.32 -11.81 -3.19
C ALA A 46 -19.33 -12.85 -2.69
N GLU A 47 -18.34 -12.46 -1.89
CA GLU A 47 -17.38 -13.36 -1.26
C GLU A 47 -17.92 -14.00 0.04
N SER A 48 -19.11 -13.62 0.52
CA SER A 48 -19.67 -14.04 1.80
C SER A 48 -19.89 -15.56 1.88
N GLY A 49 -19.32 -16.19 2.89
CA GLY A 49 -19.44 -17.62 3.12
C GLY A 49 -18.56 -18.52 2.24
N GLN A 50 -17.69 -17.93 1.41
CA GLN A 50 -16.76 -18.70 0.59
C GLN A 50 -15.60 -19.25 1.43
N GLU A 51 -15.16 -20.44 1.05
CA GLU A 51 -13.96 -21.06 1.59
C GLU A 51 -13.17 -21.70 0.45
N TYR A 52 -11.85 -21.41 0.40
CA TYR A 52 -10.96 -21.94 -0.63
C TYR A 52 -9.50 -21.95 -0.16
N LEU A 53 -8.65 -22.70 -0.87
CA LEU A 53 -7.21 -22.71 -0.70
C LEU A 53 -6.55 -21.86 -1.80
N ARG A 54 -5.65 -20.96 -1.41
CA ARG A 54 -4.89 -20.14 -2.35
C ARG A 54 -3.47 -19.95 -1.83
N ASP A 55 -2.46 -20.26 -2.65
CA ASP A 55 -1.03 -20.11 -2.32
C ASP A 55 -0.67 -20.70 -0.93
N GLY A 56 -1.19 -21.89 -0.62
CA GLY A 56 -0.99 -22.55 0.68
C GLY A 56 -1.78 -21.98 1.86
N VAL A 57 -2.54 -20.91 1.66
CA VAL A 57 -3.37 -20.25 2.68
C VAL A 57 -4.84 -20.69 2.54
N ARG A 58 -5.43 -21.20 3.62
CA ARG A 58 -6.87 -21.43 3.70
C ARG A 58 -7.59 -20.10 3.90
N VAL A 59 -8.41 -19.68 2.97
CA VAL A 59 -9.19 -18.44 3.04
C VAL A 59 -10.63 -18.79 3.43
N ILE A 60 -11.13 -18.16 4.48
CA ILE A 60 -12.50 -18.30 4.95
C ILE A 60 -13.14 -16.92 5.02
N SER A 61 -14.07 -16.65 4.11
CA SER A 61 -14.89 -15.44 4.16
C SER A 61 -16.11 -15.68 5.07
N VAL A 62 -16.12 -15.03 6.24
CA VAL A 62 -17.26 -15.18 7.15
C VAL A 62 -18.53 -14.57 6.57
N HIS A 63 -19.69 -15.11 6.94
CA HIS A 63 -20.95 -14.51 6.49
C HIS A 63 -21.04 -13.05 6.93
N SER A 64 -21.23 -12.15 5.99
CA SER A 64 -21.48 -10.73 6.20
C SER A 64 -22.88 -10.39 5.67
N GLY A 65 -23.70 -9.74 6.47
CA GLY A 65 -24.96 -9.13 6.03
C GLY A 65 -24.74 -7.70 5.56
N ALA A 66 -25.83 -6.98 5.27
CA ALA A 66 -25.78 -5.57 4.91
C ALA A 66 -25.00 -4.72 5.94
N HIS A 67 -24.30 -3.70 5.46
CA HIS A 67 -23.51 -2.82 6.31
C HIS A 67 -24.41 -2.02 7.26
N SER A 68 -24.33 -2.35 8.55
CA SER A 68 -25.08 -1.68 9.63
C SER A 68 -24.34 -1.76 10.95
N ALA A 69 -24.63 -0.85 11.89
CA ALA A 69 -24.01 -0.85 13.21
C ALA A 69 -24.22 -2.18 13.99
N ARG A 70 -25.42 -2.80 13.84
CA ARG A 70 -25.72 -4.09 14.45
C ARG A 70 -24.90 -5.22 13.82
N ASN A 71 -24.65 -5.16 12.54
CA ASN A 71 -23.90 -6.15 11.80
C ASN A 71 -22.40 -6.14 12.17
N VAL A 72 -21.85 -5.01 12.61
CA VAL A 72 -20.45 -4.93 13.06
C VAL A 72 -20.17 -5.95 14.17
N PHE A 73 -21.02 -6.00 15.20
CA PHE A 73 -20.87 -6.95 16.31
C PHE A 73 -21.11 -8.39 15.86
N ALA A 74 -22.10 -8.63 14.99
CA ALA A 74 -22.39 -9.96 14.47
C ALA A 74 -21.24 -10.54 13.64
N VAL A 75 -20.64 -9.73 12.75
CA VAL A 75 -19.48 -10.14 11.95
C VAL A 75 -18.26 -10.36 12.84
N ALA A 76 -17.99 -9.47 13.80
CA ALA A 76 -16.91 -9.67 14.76
C ALA A 76 -17.09 -10.96 15.58
N ALA A 77 -18.32 -11.29 16.02
CA ALA A 77 -18.62 -12.54 16.72
C ALA A 77 -18.36 -13.78 15.84
N ARG A 78 -18.64 -13.69 14.53
CA ARG A 78 -18.34 -14.79 13.58
C ARG A 78 -16.83 -14.96 13.40
N LEU A 79 -16.08 -13.86 13.29
CA LEU A 79 -14.61 -13.89 13.24
C LEU A 79 -14.03 -14.53 14.52
N VAL A 80 -14.50 -14.12 15.70
CA VAL A 80 -14.09 -14.69 16.99
C VAL A 80 -14.38 -16.19 17.06
N ARG A 81 -15.57 -16.62 16.63
CA ARG A 81 -15.96 -18.03 16.62
C ARG A 81 -15.08 -18.83 15.65
N ALA A 82 -14.88 -18.32 14.44
CA ALA A 82 -14.02 -18.95 13.43
C ALA A 82 -12.57 -19.05 13.91
N ALA A 83 -12.01 -17.98 14.46
CA ALA A 83 -10.65 -17.98 15.00
C ALA A 83 -10.48 -19.01 16.14
N ARG A 84 -11.43 -19.09 17.09
CA ARG A 84 -11.39 -20.07 18.17
C ARG A 84 -11.50 -21.50 17.68
N ALA A 85 -12.35 -21.76 16.68
CA ALA A 85 -12.53 -23.09 16.11
C ALA A 85 -11.24 -23.64 15.46
N LEU A 86 -10.35 -22.76 14.97
CA LEU A 86 -9.05 -23.13 14.42
C LEU A 86 -8.03 -23.56 15.48
N GLN A 87 -8.26 -23.21 16.75
CA GLN A 87 -7.28 -23.41 17.84
C GLN A 87 -5.87 -22.96 17.41
N PRO A 88 -5.67 -21.68 17.02
CA PRO A 88 -4.40 -21.21 16.52
C PRO A 88 -3.41 -20.98 17.67
N ASP A 89 -2.13 -21.10 17.37
CA ASP A 89 -1.05 -20.74 18.29
C ASP A 89 -0.94 -19.22 18.46
N VAL A 90 -1.31 -18.47 17.39
CA VAL A 90 -1.30 -16.99 17.35
C VAL A 90 -2.41 -16.46 16.45
N VAL A 91 -2.98 -15.33 16.84
CA VAL A 91 -3.89 -14.54 16.00
C VAL A 91 -3.15 -13.27 15.54
N HIS A 92 -3.10 -13.02 14.23
CA HIS A 92 -2.51 -11.82 13.64
C HIS A 92 -3.62 -10.98 13.00
N ALA A 93 -3.98 -9.87 13.61
CA ALA A 93 -5.05 -8.99 13.15
C ALA A 93 -4.49 -7.80 12.34
N PHE A 94 -4.97 -7.63 11.12
CA PHE A 94 -4.57 -6.54 10.22
C PHE A 94 -5.55 -5.37 10.30
N LYS A 95 -5.00 -4.17 10.37
CA LYS A 95 -5.63 -2.88 10.67
C LYS A 95 -6.26 -2.81 12.06
N PRO A 96 -5.80 -1.88 12.89
CA PRO A 96 -6.27 -1.75 14.27
C PRO A 96 -7.65 -1.06 14.38
N VAL A 97 -8.49 -1.11 13.34
CA VAL A 97 -9.84 -0.53 13.30
C VAL A 97 -10.85 -1.44 12.62
N GLY A 98 -12.13 -1.24 12.91
CA GLY A 98 -13.23 -1.92 12.24
C GLY A 98 -13.51 -3.33 12.79
N TYR A 99 -13.90 -4.26 11.89
CA TYR A 99 -14.41 -5.58 12.26
C TYR A 99 -13.33 -6.50 12.83
N ALA A 100 -12.16 -6.55 12.16
CA ALA A 100 -11.02 -7.36 12.61
C ALA A 100 -10.49 -6.85 13.96
N ALA A 101 -10.40 -5.54 14.13
CA ALA A 101 -10.00 -4.91 15.38
C ALA A 101 -10.98 -5.25 16.54
N LEU A 102 -12.28 -5.18 16.30
CA LEU A 102 -13.28 -5.54 17.30
C LEU A 102 -13.17 -7.03 17.70
N ALA A 103 -12.98 -7.91 16.72
CA ALA A 103 -12.77 -9.33 16.97
C ALA A 103 -11.46 -9.59 17.75
N ALA A 104 -10.37 -8.88 17.40
CA ALA A 104 -9.09 -8.96 18.08
C ALA A 104 -9.19 -8.52 19.56
N ILE A 105 -9.86 -7.37 19.82
CA ILE A 105 -10.13 -6.90 21.18
C ILE A 105 -10.95 -7.93 21.97
N TRP A 106 -11.97 -8.50 21.35
CA TRP A 106 -12.80 -9.52 21.97
C TRP A 106 -12.01 -10.77 22.33
N LEU A 107 -11.22 -11.30 21.39
CA LEU A 107 -10.34 -12.45 21.65
C LEU A 107 -9.38 -12.16 22.81
N ALA A 108 -8.68 -11.04 22.78
CA ALA A 108 -7.71 -10.68 23.83
C ALA A 108 -8.36 -10.56 25.22
N ARG A 109 -9.57 -9.98 25.30
CA ARG A 109 -10.28 -9.80 26.59
C ARG A 109 -10.94 -11.06 27.16
N THR A 110 -11.09 -12.08 26.33
CA THR A 110 -11.81 -13.31 26.75
C THR A 110 -10.90 -14.53 26.71
N GLY A 111 -9.59 -14.35 26.98
CA GLY A 111 -8.62 -15.43 27.10
C GLY A 111 -8.36 -16.18 25.79
N GLY A 112 -8.41 -15.47 24.66
CA GLY A 112 -8.06 -16.00 23.34
C GLY A 112 -6.56 -16.25 23.18
N PRO A 113 -6.13 -16.77 22.01
CA PRO A 113 -4.73 -16.99 21.68
C PRO A 113 -3.91 -15.69 21.75
N PRO A 114 -2.57 -15.78 21.86
CA PRO A 114 -1.68 -14.61 21.76
C PRO A 114 -2.02 -13.75 20.55
N LEU A 115 -2.11 -12.43 20.75
CA LEU A 115 -2.52 -11.48 19.71
C LEU A 115 -1.32 -10.70 19.20
N VAL A 116 -1.12 -10.71 17.90
CA VAL A 116 -0.27 -9.78 17.15
C VAL A 116 -1.17 -8.84 16.35
N VAL A 117 -0.83 -7.56 16.31
CA VAL A 117 -1.58 -6.55 15.55
C VAL A 117 -0.68 -5.92 14.50
N ASP A 118 -1.19 -5.85 13.29
CA ASP A 118 -0.53 -5.16 12.18
C ASP A 118 -1.17 -3.81 11.90
N THR A 119 -0.35 -2.78 11.72
CA THR A 119 -0.80 -1.46 11.27
C THR A 119 -0.03 -1.01 10.04
N ASP A 120 -0.76 -0.67 8.97
CA ASP A 120 -0.25 -0.23 7.67
C ASP A 120 -0.62 1.21 7.32
N ASP A 121 -1.50 1.83 8.11
CA ASP A 121 -1.92 3.22 7.99
C ASP A 121 -2.15 3.83 9.39
N TRP A 122 -2.12 5.16 9.50
CA TRP A 122 -2.56 5.88 10.69
C TRP A 122 -4.07 6.05 10.63
N GLU A 123 -4.80 5.28 11.42
CA GLU A 123 -6.26 5.19 11.33
C GLU A 123 -6.98 6.16 12.27
N GLY A 124 -6.45 6.41 13.45
CA GLY A 124 -7.06 7.23 14.49
C GLY A 124 -6.93 8.74 14.28
N THR A 125 -6.95 9.48 15.38
CA THR A 125 -6.80 10.94 15.39
C THR A 125 -5.47 11.37 14.78
N GLY A 126 -5.49 12.34 13.89
CA GLY A 126 -4.36 12.78 13.06
C GLY A 126 -4.20 12.01 11.75
N GLY A 127 -4.92 10.90 11.57
CA GLY A 127 -4.87 10.02 10.41
C GLY A 127 -6.16 10.01 9.60
N TRP A 128 -6.52 8.83 9.08
CA TRP A 128 -7.69 8.64 8.23
C TRP A 128 -9.01 9.00 8.91
N ASN A 129 -9.06 8.92 10.23
CA ASN A 129 -10.22 9.30 11.02
C ASN A 129 -10.60 10.78 10.85
N ASP A 130 -9.64 11.65 10.59
CA ASP A 130 -9.85 13.09 10.43
C ASP A 130 -10.19 13.49 8.97
N VAL A 131 -9.92 12.59 8.01
CA VAL A 131 -10.11 12.83 6.56
C VAL A 131 -11.40 12.20 6.05
N ASN A 132 -11.86 11.13 6.72
CA ASN A 132 -13.11 10.46 6.36
C ASN A 132 -14.29 11.07 7.11
N ASP A 133 -15.44 11.13 6.43
CA ASP A 133 -16.69 11.67 7.01
C ASP A 133 -17.36 10.66 7.95
N TYR A 134 -16.66 10.26 9.00
CA TYR A 134 -17.22 9.37 10.03
C TYR A 134 -18.00 10.17 11.07
N PRO A 135 -19.16 9.68 11.54
CA PRO A 135 -19.84 10.24 12.72
C PRO A 135 -18.91 10.26 13.94
N ALA A 136 -19.06 11.26 14.81
CA ALA A 136 -18.17 11.48 15.97
C ALA A 136 -18.03 10.25 16.87
N LEU A 137 -19.10 9.47 17.05
CA LEU A 137 -19.05 8.22 17.84
C LEU A 137 -18.14 7.17 17.21
N TRP A 138 -18.17 7.03 15.88
CA TRP A 138 -17.29 6.09 15.16
C TRP A 138 -15.85 6.56 15.18
N ARG A 139 -15.60 7.87 15.07
CA ARG A 139 -14.23 8.43 15.20
C ARG A 139 -13.61 8.09 16.55
N ARG A 140 -14.36 8.29 17.65
CA ARG A 140 -13.92 7.92 19.00
C ARG A 140 -13.70 6.42 19.14
N PHE A 141 -14.56 5.62 18.53
CA PHE A 141 -14.45 4.17 18.58
C PHE A 141 -13.23 3.64 17.83
N PHE A 142 -12.94 4.18 16.65
CA PHE A 142 -11.74 3.81 15.87
C PHE A 142 -10.45 4.27 16.56
N ASP A 143 -10.42 5.48 17.11
CA ASP A 143 -9.28 5.95 17.90
C ASP A 143 -9.04 5.08 19.13
N TYR A 144 -10.11 4.68 19.82
CA TYR A 144 -10.04 3.73 20.94
C TYR A 144 -9.51 2.35 20.50
N GLN A 145 -10.00 1.80 19.39
CA GLN A 145 -9.55 0.49 18.89
C GLN A 145 -8.05 0.53 18.56
N GLU A 146 -7.59 1.54 17.81
CA GLU A 146 -6.20 1.68 17.43
C GLU A 146 -5.30 1.77 18.66
N ARG A 147 -5.57 2.71 19.58
CA ARG A 147 -4.78 2.90 20.80
C ARG A 147 -4.76 1.66 21.66
N TRP A 148 -5.92 1.05 21.87
CA TRP A 148 -6.03 -0.13 22.72
C TRP A 148 -5.25 -1.31 22.13
N LEU A 149 -5.41 -1.58 20.85
CA LEU A 149 -4.75 -2.72 20.19
C LEU A 149 -3.24 -2.56 20.17
N LEU A 150 -2.73 -1.37 19.80
CA LEU A 150 -1.29 -1.12 19.75
C LEU A 150 -0.61 -1.22 21.13
N THR A 151 -1.35 -0.98 22.22
CA THR A 151 -0.78 -1.02 23.58
C THR A 151 -0.99 -2.36 24.30
N HIS A 152 -2.02 -3.15 23.92
CA HIS A 152 -2.38 -4.39 24.62
C HIS A 152 -2.04 -5.66 23.83
N ALA A 153 -1.72 -5.57 22.54
CA ALA A 153 -1.23 -6.72 21.78
C ALA A 153 0.10 -7.22 22.36
N ARG A 154 0.34 -8.53 22.24
CA ARG A 154 1.60 -9.14 22.65
C ARG A 154 2.78 -8.67 21.80
N ALA A 155 2.53 -8.47 20.49
CA ALA A 155 3.45 -7.83 19.58
C ALA A 155 2.67 -7.00 18.55
N VAL A 156 3.35 -6.01 17.95
CA VAL A 156 2.79 -5.13 16.93
C VAL A 156 3.74 -5.11 15.73
N THR A 157 3.23 -5.40 14.53
CA THR A 157 3.96 -5.19 13.29
C THR A 157 3.52 -3.89 12.65
N VAL A 158 4.48 -3.08 12.21
CA VAL A 158 4.21 -1.74 11.66
C VAL A 158 4.82 -1.59 10.27
N ALA A 159 4.06 -1.07 9.32
CA ALA A 159 4.48 -0.95 7.93
C ALA A 159 5.47 0.19 7.68
N SER A 160 5.53 1.19 8.57
CA SER A 160 6.44 2.34 8.42
C SER A 160 7.06 2.75 9.75
N ARG A 161 8.18 3.50 9.67
CA ARG A 161 8.84 4.05 10.87
C ARG A 161 7.96 5.09 11.60
N THR A 162 7.11 5.80 10.85
CA THR A 162 6.12 6.71 11.44
C THR A 162 5.11 5.95 12.30
N LEU A 163 4.61 4.80 11.83
CA LEU A 163 3.71 3.95 12.61
C LEU A 163 4.43 3.31 13.82
N GLN A 164 5.73 3.04 13.70
CA GLN A 164 6.54 2.59 14.84
C GLN A 164 6.58 3.64 15.94
N THR A 165 6.84 4.90 15.58
CA THR A 165 6.82 6.01 16.55
C THR A 165 5.42 6.30 17.09
N GLN A 166 4.37 6.09 16.28
CA GLN A 166 2.97 6.17 16.75
C GLN A 166 2.70 5.14 17.86
N ALA A 167 3.04 3.89 17.61
CA ALA A 167 2.81 2.81 18.58
C ALA A 167 3.54 3.09 19.91
N TRP A 168 4.80 3.54 19.84
CA TRP A 168 5.55 3.97 21.01
C TRP A 168 4.92 5.18 21.73
N GLY A 169 4.46 6.16 20.96
CA GLY A 169 3.77 7.36 21.48
C GLY A 169 2.46 7.04 22.18
N TYR A 170 1.79 5.95 21.79
CA TYR A 170 0.61 5.45 22.50
C TYR A 170 0.96 4.64 23.76
N GLY A 171 2.22 4.28 23.97
CA GLY A 171 2.69 3.52 25.13
C GLY A 171 2.95 2.04 24.86
N ALA A 172 3.00 1.61 23.60
CA ALA A 172 3.47 0.27 23.25
C ALA A 172 4.94 0.10 23.66
N ARG A 173 5.28 -1.05 24.24
CA ARG A 173 6.66 -1.35 24.63
C ARG A 173 7.54 -1.48 23.40
N PRO A 174 8.70 -0.78 23.30
CA PRO A 174 9.55 -0.79 22.11
C PRO A 174 9.92 -2.19 21.62
N GLU A 175 10.21 -3.12 22.53
CA GLU A 175 10.60 -4.49 22.23
C GLU A 175 9.48 -5.34 21.60
N ARG A 176 8.23 -4.87 21.68
CA ARG A 176 7.05 -5.52 21.09
C ARG A 176 6.67 -4.93 19.72
N VAL A 177 7.30 -3.82 19.30
CA VAL A 177 6.94 -3.11 18.06
C VAL A 177 7.97 -3.39 16.98
N VAL A 178 7.59 -4.18 16.00
CA VAL A 178 8.48 -4.70 14.97
C VAL A 178 8.17 -4.06 13.62
N TYR A 179 9.19 -3.48 12.98
CA TYR A 179 9.05 -2.90 11.65
C TYR A 179 9.03 -3.99 10.57
N VAL A 180 7.96 -4.01 9.78
CA VAL A 180 7.74 -4.94 8.66
C VAL A 180 7.17 -4.13 7.50
N PRO A 181 7.98 -3.58 6.57
CA PRO A 181 7.50 -2.78 5.45
C PRO A 181 6.65 -3.61 4.49
N ASN A 182 5.88 -2.93 3.62
CA ASN A 182 5.29 -3.61 2.49
C ASN A 182 6.37 -4.11 1.53
N CYS A 183 6.08 -5.23 0.90
CA CYS A 183 6.84 -5.82 -0.19
C CYS A 183 5.96 -5.89 -1.44
N PRO A 184 6.52 -6.15 -2.63
CA PRO A 184 5.74 -6.28 -3.85
C PRO A 184 4.66 -7.35 -3.72
N THR A 185 3.52 -7.11 -4.35
CA THR A 185 2.50 -8.15 -4.56
C THR A 185 3.06 -9.24 -5.49
N ALA A 186 2.43 -10.43 -5.50
CA ALA A 186 2.88 -11.56 -6.32
C ALA A 186 3.09 -11.19 -7.80
N ARG A 187 2.27 -10.30 -8.35
CA ARG A 187 2.42 -9.81 -9.74
C ARG A 187 3.73 -9.09 -10.00
N PHE A 188 4.25 -8.36 -9.00
CA PHE A 188 5.44 -7.52 -9.14
C PHE A 188 6.68 -8.11 -8.44
N ARG A 189 6.52 -9.16 -7.63
CA ARG A 189 7.66 -9.86 -7.01
C ARG A 189 8.62 -10.39 -8.07
N ASP A 190 8.07 -11.08 -9.06
CA ASP A 190 8.82 -11.71 -10.15
C ASP A 190 8.60 -10.94 -11.47
N PHE A 191 8.62 -9.61 -11.39
CA PHE A 191 8.36 -8.76 -12.56
C PHE A 191 9.31 -9.11 -13.70
N GLN A 192 8.72 -9.51 -14.83
CA GLN A 192 9.40 -9.70 -16.09
C GLN A 192 9.07 -8.52 -16.99
N THR A 193 10.10 -8.01 -17.67
CA THR A 193 9.88 -6.96 -18.68
C THR A 193 8.96 -7.48 -19.77
N PRO A 194 7.82 -6.83 -20.01
CA PRO A 194 6.90 -7.27 -21.05
C PRO A 194 7.54 -7.24 -22.44
N PRO A 195 7.07 -8.04 -23.41
CA PRO A 195 7.53 -8.01 -24.78
C PRO A 195 7.46 -6.58 -25.37
N ALA A 196 8.41 -6.22 -26.22
CA ALA A 196 8.48 -4.88 -26.83
C ALA A 196 7.18 -4.49 -27.56
N GLU A 197 6.49 -5.46 -28.15
CA GLU A 197 5.18 -5.24 -28.79
C GLU A 197 4.13 -4.78 -27.77
N ALA A 198 4.04 -5.42 -26.60
CA ALA A 198 3.12 -5.03 -25.55
C ALA A 198 3.42 -3.62 -25.02
N VAL A 199 4.70 -3.27 -24.90
CA VAL A 199 5.14 -1.91 -24.51
C VAL A 199 4.75 -0.89 -25.58
N ARG A 200 4.94 -1.20 -26.87
CA ARG A 200 4.50 -0.32 -27.97
C ARG A 200 2.99 -0.15 -27.99
N ALA A 201 2.23 -1.24 -27.79
CA ALA A 201 0.78 -1.18 -27.71
C ALA A 201 0.31 -0.31 -26.53
N ALA A 202 0.97 -0.40 -25.36
CA ALA A 202 0.70 0.47 -24.23
C ALA A 202 0.98 1.95 -24.54
N ARG A 203 2.09 2.28 -25.21
CA ARG A 203 2.40 3.66 -25.64
C ARG A 203 1.38 4.17 -26.67
N SER A 204 0.99 3.34 -27.63
CA SER A 204 -0.05 3.70 -28.61
C SER A 204 -1.41 3.97 -27.95
N ARG A 205 -1.80 3.13 -26.95
CA ARG A 205 -3.03 3.35 -26.17
C ARG A 205 -3.01 4.65 -25.38
N LEU A 206 -1.82 5.13 -25.00
CA LEU A 206 -1.61 6.41 -24.32
C LEU A 206 -1.44 7.58 -25.31
N ASP A 207 -1.53 7.34 -26.61
CA ASP A 207 -1.27 8.34 -27.65
C ASP A 207 0.06 9.07 -27.42
N VAL A 208 1.12 8.28 -27.15
CA VAL A 208 2.49 8.76 -26.93
C VAL A 208 3.30 8.55 -28.19
N PRO A 209 3.83 9.62 -28.82
CA PRO A 209 4.66 9.51 -30.01
C PRO A 209 5.88 8.61 -29.81
N GLU A 210 6.34 8.01 -30.91
CA GLU A 210 7.56 7.21 -30.86
C GLU A 210 8.74 8.08 -30.40
N GLY A 211 9.51 7.56 -29.46
CA GLY A 211 10.66 8.28 -28.93
C GLY A 211 10.35 9.40 -27.93
N ALA A 212 9.10 9.84 -27.75
CA ALA A 212 8.78 10.88 -26.77
C ALA A 212 9.02 10.40 -25.33
N PRO A 213 9.71 11.18 -24.49
CA PRO A 213 9.89 10.84 -23.07
C PRO A 213 8.54 10.81 -22.33
N LEU A 214 8.29 9.77 -21.53
CA LEU A 214 7.02 9.57 -20.83
C LEU A 214 7.20 9.53 -19.32
N ALA A 215 6.64 10.50 -18.63
CA ALA A 215 6.39 10.44 -17.20
C ALA A 215 5.05 9.76 -16.93
N MET A 216 4.94 8.98 -15.86
CA MET A 216 3.69 8.28 -15.53
C MET A 216 3.43 8.25 -14.03
N TYR A 217 2.18 8.51 -13.66
CA TYR A 217 1.56 8.05 -12.44
C TYR A 217 0.60 6.91 -12.76
N ALA A 218 0.60 5.85 -11.95
CA ALA A 218 -0.35 4.74 -12.10
C ALA A 218 -0.96 4.34 -10.76
N GLY A 219 -2.29 4.34 -10.69
CA GLY A 219 -3.04 3.90 -9.51
C GLY A 219 -4.29 4.73 -9.21
N PHE A 220 -4.92 4.47 -8.06
CA PHE A 220 -6.08 5.24 -7.63
C PHE A 220 -5.68 6.69 -7.33
N VAL A 221 -6.37 7.64 -7.95
CA VAL A 221 -6.16 9.09 -7.78
C VAL A 221 -7.01 9.56 -6.62
N ASN A 222 -6.40 9.70 -5.44
CA ASN A 222 -7.11 10.18 -4.26
C ASN A 222 -7.17 11.72 -4.28
N ARG A 223 -8.26 12.31 -3.74
CA ARG A 223 -8.38 13.77 -3.56
C ARG A 223 -7.26 14.39 -2.71
N ASN A 224 -6.63 13.59 -1.86
CA ASN A 224 -5.52 14.02 -1.00
C ASN A 224 -4.14 13.85 -1.65
N ASP A 225 -4.07 13.23 -2.83
CA ASP A 225 -2.85 13.18 -3.62
C ASP A 225 -2.63 14.53 -4.31
N VAL A 226 -1.38 14.90 -4.51
CA VAL A 226 -0.99 16.19 -5.12
C VAL A 226 -0.55 16.01 -6.57
N LEU A 227 -1.33 15.27 -7.35
CA LEU A 227 -0.98 15.01 -8.76
C LEU A 227 -1.10 16.24 -9.66
N ASP A 228 -1.82 17.29 -9.23
CA ASP A 228 -1.77 18.62 -9.81
C ASP A 228 -0.35 19.18 -9.85
N MET A 229 0.50 18.87 -8.87
CA MET A 229 1.92 19.20 -8.88
C MET A 229 2.65 18.52 -10.05
N ALA A 230 2.38 17.24 -10.34
CA ALA A 230 2.98 16.57 -11.50
C ALA A 230 2.55 17.21 -12.83
N VAL A 231 1.29 17.66 -12.91
CA VAL A 231 0.76 18.40 -14.06
C VAL A 231 1.45 19.76 -14.20
N ARG A 232 1.67 20.49 -13.12
CA ARG A 232 2.46 21.74 -13.19
C ARG A 232 3.92 21.49 -13.52
N ALA A 233 4.50 20.42 -12.98
CA ALA A 233 5.90 20.07 -13.18
C ALA A 233 6.22 19.75 -14.65
N ILE A 234 5.30 19.12 -15.41
CA ILE A 234 5.55 18.81 -16.83
C ILE A 234 5.78 20.07 -17.67
N VAL A 235 5.15 21.20 -17.32
CA VAL A 235 5.35 22.49 -18.02
C VAL A 235 6.81 22.92 -17.95
N ALA A 236 7.40 22.87 -16.76
CA ALA A 236 8.81 23.23 -16.57
C ALA A 236 9.76 22.15 -17.12
N ALA A 237 9.41 20.87 -16.99
CA ALA A 237 10.18 19.74 -17.49
C ALA A 237 10.34 19.79 -19.03
N ARG A 238 9.33 20.23 -19.76
CA ARG A 238 9.37 20.41 -21.23
C ARG A 238 10.38 21.46 -21.72
N ARG A 239 10.90 22.30 -20.85
CA ARG A 239 12.03 23.19 -21.21
C ARG A 239 13.32 22.39 -21.44
N GLN A 240 13.50 21.24 -20.78
CA GLN A 240 14.65 20.35 -20.92
C GLN A 240 14.37 19.18 -21.87
N ALA A 241 13.11 18.74 -21.95
CA ALA A 241 12.62 17.67 -22.81
C ALA A 241 11.32 18.12 -23.53
N PRO A 242 11.41 18.85 -24.66
CA PRO A 242 10.26 19.51 -25.29
C PRO A 242 9.10 18.57 -25.66
N ASP A 243 9.41 17.33 -26.06
CA ASP A 243 8.43 16.32 -26.47
C ASP A 243 7.94 15.46 -25.29
N ALA A 244 8.30 15.83 -24.06
CA ALA A 244 7.92 15.06 -22.88
C ALA A 244 6.40 15.05 -22.67
N MET A 245 5.90 13.88 -22.28
CA MET A 245 4.50 13.64 -21.99
C MET A 245 4.31 13.14 -20.54
N LEU A 246 3.11 13.36 -20.03
CA LEU A 246 2.68 12.85 -18.72
C LEU A 246 1.41 11.99 -18.88
N ALA A 247 1.42 10.77 -18.38
CA ALA A 247 0.23 9.94 -18.29
C ALA A 247 -0.21 9.77 -16.83
N ILE A 248 -1.47 10.06 -16.53
CA ILE A 248 -2.13 9.78 -15.25
C ILE A 248 -3.05 8.58 -15.47
N VAL A 249 -2.52 7.39 -15.19
CA VAL A 249 -3.19 6.10 -15.39
C VAL A 249 -3.97 5.72 -14.15
N GLY A 250 -5.28 5.60 -14.26
CA GLY A 250 -6.16 5.25 -13.17
C GLY A 250 -7.40 6.13 -13.09
N ASP A 251 -8.16 5.94 -12.01
CA ASP A 251 -9.36 6.69 -11.71
C ASP A 251 -9.42 6.99 -10.21
N GLY A 252 -10.34 7.83 -9.78
CA GLY A 252 -10.51 8.13 -8.37
C GLY A 252 -11.08 9.51 -8.08
N THR A 253 -11.29 9.78 -6.80
CA THR A 253 -11.99 10.97 -6.31
C THR A 253 -11.25 12.29 -6.58
N GLY A 254 -9.95 12.24 -6.88
CA GLY A 254 -9.12 13.41 -7.21
C GLY A 254 -8.98 13.67 -8.70
N LEU A 255 -9.37 12.72 -9.58
CA LEU A 255 -9.05 12.80 -11.02
C LEU A 255 -9.65 14.04 -11.70
N ALA A 256 -10.88 14.44 -11.34
CA ALA A 256 -11.51 15.61 -11.91
C ALA A 256 -10.71 16.90 -11.67
N ALA A 257 -10.16 17.08 -10.49
CA ALA A 257 -9.34 18.24 -10.16
C ALA A 257 -8.01 18.25 -10.94
N VAL A 258 -7.38 17.08 -11.12
CA VAL A 258 -6.14 16.96 -11.89
C VAL A 258 -6.36 17.24 -13.38
N ARG A 259 -7.51 16.81 -13.95
CA ARG A 259 -7.91 17.14 -15.33
C ARG A 259 -8.14 18.64 -15.49
N ALA A 260 -8.90 19.25 -14.59
CA ALA A 260 -9.17 20.68 -14.61
C ALA A 260 -7.88 21.50 -14.57
N GLU A 261 -6.87 21.07 -13.81
CA GLU A 261 -5.56 21.73 -13.78
C GLU A 261 -4.82 21.60 -15.12
N ALA A 262 -4.85 20.43 -15.76
CA ALA A 262 -4.26 20.25 -17.09
C ALA A 262 -4.95 21.10 -18.15
N GLU A 263 -6.28 21.17 -18.14
CA GLU A 263 -7.07 22.03 -19.03
C GLU A 263 -6.77 23.51 -18.81
N ARG A 264 -6.71 23.97 -17.56
CA ARG A 264 -6.39 25.35 -17.18
C ARG A 264 -5.02 25.78 -17.69
N LEU A 265 -4.06 24.86 -17.75
CA LEU A 265 -2.70 25.09 -18.25
C LEU A 265 -2.56 24.84 -19.75
N GLY A 266 -3.61 24.42 -20.46
CA GLY A 266 -3.57 24.16 -21.90
C GLY A 266 -2.74 22.95 -22.30
N LEU A 267 -2.63 21.91 -21.46
CA LEU A 267 -1.71 20.78 -21.62
C LEU A 267 -2.33 19.56 -22.33
N ASN A 268 -3.40 19.75 -23.11
CA ASN A 268 -4.09 18.66 -23.81
C ASN A 268 -3.19 17.94 -24.84
N ASP A 269 -2.15 18.59 -25.31
CA ASP A 269 -1.16 18.06 -26.23
C ASP A 269 -0.20 17.05 -25.56
N CYS A 270 0.06 17.17 -24.25
CA CYS A 270 1.11 16.41 -23.57
C CYS A 270 0.66 15.67 -22.31
N VAL A 271 -0.56 15.87 -21.79
CA VAL A 271 -1.08 15.11 -20.64
C VAL A 271 -2.16 14.13 -21.08
N ARG A 272 -2.04 12.88 -20.67
CA ARG A 272 -2.96 11.80 -21.02
C ARG A 272 -3.64 11.23 -19.78
N PHE A 273 -4.94 10.95 -19.91
CA PHE A 273 -5.78 10.37 -18.86
C PHE A 273 -6.51 9.13 -19.43
N PRO A 274 -5.85 7.98 -19.54
CA PRO A 274 -6.46 6.79 -20.15
C PRO A 274 -7.56 6.16 -19.28
N GLY A 275 -7.75 6.64 -18.04
CA GLY A 275 -8.69 6.06 -17.10
C GLY A 275 -8.17 4.77 -16.46
N TRP A 276 -9.09 3.92 -16.02
CA TRP A 276 -8.76 2.66 -15.38
C TRP A 276 -8.13 1.67 -16.37
N VAL A 277 -7.07 1.02 -15.94
CA VAL A 277 -6.36 -0.03 -16.68
C VAL A 277 -6.50 -1.35 -15.93
N GLN A 278 -6.78 -2.42 -16.67
CA GLN A 278 -6.89 -3.75 -16.08
C GLN A 278 -5.56 -4.18 -15.45
N ALA A 279 -5.67 -4.91 -14.36
CA ALA A 279 -4.50 -5.34 -13.60
C ALA A 279 -3.49 -6.15 -14.43
N ALA A 280 -3.95 -6.92 -15.43
CA ALA A 280 -3.11 -7.69 -16.34
C ALA A 280 -2.26 -6.79 -17.26
N ASP A 281 -2.75 -5.61 -17.63
CA ASP A 281 -2.08 -4.67 -18.56
C ASP A 281 -1.10 -3.76 -17.82
N MET A 282 -1.18 -3.67 -16.49
CA MET A 282 -0.37 -2.74 -15.70
C MET A 282 1.15 -2.94 -15.88
N PRO A 283 1.70 -4.16 -15.97
CA PRO A 283 3.12 -4.36 -16.27
C PRO A 283 3.56 -3.68 -17.57
N ALA A 284 2.78 -3.80 -18.65
CA ALA A 284 3.09 -3.17 -19.93
C ALA A 284 2.97 -1.64 -19.85
N MET A 285 1.95 -1.13 -19.13
CA MET A 285 1.81 0.31 -18.88
C MET A 285 3.01 0.87 -18.13
N LEU A 286 3.44 0.25 -17.04
CA LEU A 286 4.62 0.70 -16.30
C LEU A 286 5.89 0.59 -17.12
N ALA A 287 6.03 -0.47 -17.92
CA ALA A 287 7.18 -0.62 -18.83
C ALA A 287 7.24 0.48 -19.88
N ALA A 288 6.09 1.00 -20.34
CA ALA A 288 5.99 2.08 -21.33
C ALA A 288 6.52 3.43 -20.85
N ALA A 289 6.57 3.67 -19.54
CA ALA A 289 7.09 4.91 -18.94
C ALA A 289 8.63 4.93 -18.90
N ASP A 290 9.20 6.12 -18.96
CA ASP A 290 10.62 6.38 -18.69
C ASP A 290 10.84 6.77 -17.23
N VAL A 291 9.93 7.58 -16.67
CA VAL A 291 9.97 8.10 -15.30
C VAL A 291 8.63 7.89 -14.61
N ALA A 292 8.63 7.35 -13.40
CA ALA A 292 7.48 7.31 -12.54
C ALA A 292 7.43 8.56 -11.64
N VAL A 293 6.25 9.17 -11.51
CA VAL A 293 6.05 10.36 -10.67
C VAL A 293 5.09 10.03 -9.54
N TYR A 294 5.47 10.39 -8.32
CA TYR A 294 4.59 10.25 -7.16
C TYR A 294 4.82 11.38 -6.16
N PRO A 295 4.25 12.56 -6.40
CA PRO A 295 4.39 13.69 -5.48
C PRO A 295 3.68 13.42 -4.15
N TYR A 296 4.29 13.86 -3.05
CA TYR A 296 3.78 13.72 -1.69
C TYR A 296 3.74 15.06 -0.96
N ARG A 297 2.64 15.34 -0.28
CA ARG A 297 2.63 16.36 0.79
C ARG A 297 3.18 15.76 2.07
N ASP A 298 3.83 16.59 2.86
CA ASP A 298 4.27 16.22 4.20
C ASP A 298 3.11 16.32 5.19
N THR A 299 2.32 15.26 5.27
CA THR A 299 1.22 15.09 6.21
C THR A 299 1.42 13.81 7.01
N LEU A 300 0.80 13.71 8.18
CA LEU A 300 0.92 12.52 9.03
C LEU A 300 0.46 11.25 8.31
N ILE A 301 -0.64 11.34 7.54
CA ILE A 301 -1.12 10.24 6.71
C ILE A 301 -0.06 9.81 5.70
N ASN A 302 0.54 10.76 4.98
CA ASN A 302 1.55 10.44 3.97
C ASN A 302 2.86 9.95 4.60
N ARG A 303 3.24 10.44 5.78
CA ARG A 303 4.38 9.91 6.54
C ARG A 303 4.16 8.47 6.99
N SER A 304 2.92 8.09 7.31
CA SER A 304 2.59 6.74 7.77
C SER A 304 2.42 5.72 6.63
N LYS A 305 2.01 6.18 5.43
CA LYS A 305 1.77 5.31 4.28
C LYS A 305 2.99 4.48 3.88
N CYS A 306 2.75 3.22 3.56
CA CYS A 306 3.73 2.30 3.01
C CYS A 306 3.32 1.92 1.57
N SER A 307 3.64 2.81 0.60
CA SER A 307 3.06 2.80 -0.74
C SER A 307 3.49 1.60 -1.60
N ILE A 308 2.53 0.80 -2.02
CA ILE A 308 2.71 -0.28 -3.00
C ILE A 308 3.10 0.28 -4.38
N LYS A 309 2.61 1.47 -4.77
CA LYS A 309 2.95 2.07 -6.08
C LYS A 309 4.46 2.27 -6.25
N ILE A 310 5.16 2.74 -5.21
CA ILE A 310 6.62 2.89 -5.27
C ILE A 310 7.29 1.54 -5.50
N LEU A 311 6.84 0.49 -4.81
CA LEU A 311 7.37 -0.86 -5.01
C LEU A 311 7.11 -1.39 -6.42
N GLU A 312 5.95 -1.10 -7.00
CA GLU A 312 5.62 -1.47 -8.38
C GLU A 312 6.50 -0.72 -9.40
N TYR A 313 6.77 0.59 -9.18
CA TYR A 313 7.70 1.35 -10.00
C TYR A 313 9.13 0.83 -9.88
N MET A 314 9.58 0.50 -8.67
CA MET A 314 10.89 -0.14 -8.44
C MET A 314 10.97 -1.50 -9.14
N ALA A 315 9.93 -2.33 -9.06
CA ALA A 315 9.87 -3.62 -9.73
C ALA A 315 9.98 -3.47 -11.24
N ALA A 316 9.29 -2.48 -11.81
CA ALA A 316 9.35 -2.16 -13.24
C ALA A 316 10.66 -1.47 -13.66
N GLY A 317 11.60 -1.25 -12.76
CA GLY A 317 12.90 -0.63 -13.05
C GLY A 317 12.78 0.83 -13.51
N LYS A 318 11.81 1.58 -12.98
CA LYS A 318 11.60 2.98 -13.36
C LYS A 318 12.35 3.94 -12.46
N ALA A 319 12.93 5.00 -13.06
CA ALA A 319 13.35 6.15 -12.27
C ALA A 319 12.13 6.74 -11.59
N ILE A 320 12.24 7.06 -10.30
CA ILE A 320 11.13 7.54 -9.50
C ILE A 320 11.44 8.95 -9.00
N VAL A 321 10.54 9.92 -9.27
CA VAL A 321 10.56 11.25 -8.66
C VAL A 321 9.48 11.31 -7.60
N THR A 322 9.86 11.56 -6.37
CA THR A 322 8.95 11.67 -5.21
C THR A 322 9.57 12.59 -4.15
N HIS A 323 8.89 12.77 -3.01
CA HIS A 323 9.38 13.60 -1.90
C HIS A 323 9.97 12.77 -0.76
N ARG A 324 10.86 13.39 0.04
CA ARG A 324 11.42 12.86 1.29
C ARG A 324 10.35 12.81 2.39
N VAL A 325 9.32 11.99 2.21
CA VAL A 325 8.22 11.88 3.15
C VAL A 325 8.04 10.43 3.58
N GLY A 326 8.04 10.19 4.89
CA GLY A 326 7.72 8.91 5.50
C GLY A 326 8.51 7.75 4.91
N GLN A 327 7.80 6.70 4.48
CA GLN A 327 8.40 5.45 4.01
C GLN A 327 9.16 5.57 2.67
N ASN A 328 8.99 6.68 1.93
CA ASN A 328 9.71 6.87 0.66
C ASN A 328 11.24 6.86 0.85
N VAL A 329 11.74 7.38 2.00
CA VAL A 329 13.17 7.42 2.31
C VAL A 329 13.75 6.05 2.72
N GLU A 330 12.89 5.11 3.13
CA GLU A 330 13.29 3.74 3.38
C GLU A 330 13.37 2.94 2.07
N TYR A 331 12.42 3.20 1.15
CA TYR A 331 12.39 2.54 -0.15
C TYR A 331 13.49 3.01 -1.09
N LEU A 332 13.72 4.33 -1.14
CA LEU A 332 14.60 4.95 -2.12
C LEU A 332 15.79 5.66 -1.47
N GLU A 333 16.92 5.62 -2.13
CA GLU A 333 18.12 6.42 -1.83
C GLU A 333 18.25 7.51 -2.89
N HIS A 334 18.33 8.78 -2.43
CA HIS A 334 18.41 9.94 -3.31
C HIS A 334 19.60 9.83 -4.28
N MET A 335 19.35 10.06 -5.59
CA MET A 335 20.30 9.99 -6.68
C MET A 335 21.02 8.64 -6.87
N GLN A 336 20.59 7.61 -6.11
CA GLN A 336 21.06 6.24 -6.27
C GLN A 336 19.97 5.35 -6.85
N SER A 337 18.77 5.31 -6.25
CA SER A 337 17.65 4.48 -6.66
C SER A 337 16.35 5.27 -6.89
N GLY A 338 16.41 6.60 -6.84
CA GLY A 338 15.30 7.50 -7.10
C GLY A 338 15.72 8.94 -6.85
N TRP A 339 14.87 9.88 -7.23
CA TRP A 339 15.06 11.30 -6.94
C TRP A 339 14.09 11.74 -5.86
N LEU A 340 14.61 11.99 -4.67
CA LEU A 340 13.85 12.43 -3.51
C LEU A 340 13.97 13.96 -3.40
N CYS A 341 12.88 14.67 -3.67
CA CYS A 341 12.77 16.12 -3.51
C CYS A 341 12.40 16.48 -2.06
N GLU A 342 12.75 17.67 -1.61
CA GLU A 342 12.32 18.13 -0.30
C GLU A 342 10.80 18.39 -0.27
N PRO A 343 10.13 18.17 0.86
CA PRO A 343 8.70 18.41 0.98
C PRO A 343 8.32 19.86 0.66
N GLY A 344 7.36 20.04 -0.28
CA GLY A 344 6.90 21.36 -0.70
C GLY A 344 7.76 22.04 -1.79
N ASP A 345 8.88 21.44 -2.19
CA ASP A 345 9.73 21.96 -3.27
C ASP A 345 9.17 21.55 -4.65
N GLU A 346 8.19 22.31 -5.14
CA GLU A 346 7.62 22.11 -6.46
C GLU A 346 8.64 22.39 -7.59
N ALA A 347 9.51 23.37 -7.40
CA ALA A 347 10.52 23.74 -8.39
C ALA A 347 11.57 22.63 -8.54
N GLY A 348 12.08 22.11 -7.43
CA GLY A 348 13.01 20.98 -7.42
C GLY A 348 12.38 19.69 -7.97
N PHE A 349 11.07 19.48 -7.74
CA PHE A 349 10.34 18.34 -8.31
C PHE A 349 10.26 18.47 -9.84
N ALA A 350 9.96 19.67 -10.36
CA ALA A 350 9.90 19.94 -11.80
C ALA A 350 11.27 19.83 -12.48
N GLU A 351 12.33 20.31 -11.82
CA GLU A 351 13.71 20.17 -12.30
C GLU A 351 14.13 18.70 -12.36
N ALA A 352 13.87 17.93 -11.29
CA ALA A 352 14.15 16.50 -11.24
C ALA A 352 13.44 15.73 -12.36
N LEU A 353 12.17 16.05 -12.59
CA LEU A 353 11.38 15.45 -13.66
C LEU A 353 11.98 15.79 -15.03
N GLY A 354 12.27 17.06 -15.30
CA GLY A 354 12.85 17.52 -16.57
C GLY A 354 14.18 16.85 -16.87
N ARG A 355 15.06 16.79 -15.87
CA ARG A 355 16.38 16.18 -16.01
C ARG A 355 16.31 14.68 -16.29
N LEU A 356 15.40 13.94 -15.61
CA LEU A 356 15.22 12.50 -15.85
C LEU A 356 14.58 12.21 -17.22
N LEU A 357 13.68 13.06 -17.70
CA LEU A 357 13.08 12.92 -19.03
C LEU A 357 14.07 13.27 -20.16
N ALA A 358 14.99 14.20 -19.91
CA ALA A 358 16.04 14.57 -20.87
C ALA A 358 17.23 13.58 -20.90
N ASP A 359 17.60 13.01 -19.75
CA ASP A 359 18.73 12.08 -19.60
C ASP A 359 18.25 10.64 -19.37
N ARG A 360 18.04 9.91 -20.46
CA ARG A 360 17.62 8.51 -20.44
C ARG A 360 18.64 7.59 -19.75
N GLY A 361 19.92 7.92 -19.83
CA GLY A 361 20.98 7.15 -19.18
C GLY A 361 20.89 7.24 -17.68
N LEU A 362 20.67 8.46 -17.16
CA LEU A 362 20.43 8.70 -15.73
C LEU A 362 19.15 7.98 -15.27
N ALA A 363 18.03 8.12 -16.01
CA ALA A 363 16.78 7.47 -15.67
C ALA A 363 16.92 5.94 -15.64
N ALA A 364 17.53 5.34 -16.65
CA ALA A 364 17.77 3.89 -16.71
C ALA A 364 18.65 3.42 -15.54
N ARG A 365 19.70 4.15 -15.18
CA ARG A 365 20.57 3.80 -14.05
C ARG A 365 19.82 3.83 -12.72
N LEU A 366 19.06 4.91 -12.46
CA LEU A 366 18.28 5.01 -11.20
C LEU A 366 17.21 3.93 -11.12
N GLY A 367 16.55 3.63 -12.23
CA GLY A 367 15.54 2.59 -12.31
C GLY A 367 16.11 1.18 -12.05
N ALA A 368 17.24 0.86 -12.68
CA ALA A 368 17.93 -0.41 -12.46
C ALA A 368 18.37 -0.58 -10.99
N ASN A 369 18.89 0.48 -10.38
CA ASN A 369 19.26 0.48 -8.97
C ASN A 369 18.03 0.35 -8.05
N ALA A 370 16.90 0.98 -8.40
CA ALA A 370 15.64 0.82 -7.68
C ALA A 370 15.18 -0.64 -7.70
N GLN A 371 15.22 -1.29 -8.86
CA GLN A 371 14.85 -2.70 -8.99
C GLN A 371 15.80 -3.61 -8.20
N ALA A 372 17.10 -3.38 -8.26
CA ALA A 372 18.09 -4.14 -7.50
C ALA A 372 17.85 -3.99 -5.98
N ARG A 373 17.61 -2.75 -5.51
CA ARG A 373 17.31 -2.47 -4.11
C ARG A 373 16.01 -3.15 -3.65
N LEU A 374 14.97 -3.16 -4.49
CA LEU A 374 13.72 -3.86 -4.21
C LEU A 374 13.99 -5.34 -3.91
N ARG A 375 14.66 -6.03 -4.84
CA ARG A 375 14.99 -7.46 -4.72
C ARG A 375 15.86 -7.76 -3.50
N GLN A 376 16.77 -6.87 -3.13
CA GLN A 376 17.68 -7.07 -2.00
C GLN A 376 17.01 -6.82 -0.65
N LYS A 377 16.09 -5.85 -0.54
CA LYS A 377 15.62 -5.34 0.75
C LYS A 377 14.14 -5.56 1.02
N PHE A 378 13.31 -5.64 -0.02
CA PHE A 378 11.86 -5.63 0.12
C PHE A 378 11.23 -6.88 -0.53
N ASP A 379 11.54 -8.04 0.03
CA ASP A 379 10.95 -9.32 -0.32
C ASP A 379 10.32 -9.98 0.91
N TRP A 380 9.14 -10.58 0.75
CA TRP A 380 8.41 -11.22 1.85
C TRP A 380 9.19 -12.37 2.48
N SER A 381 10.00 -13.11 1.70
CA SER A 381 10.84 -14.20 2.22
C SER A 381 11.84 -13.72 3.28
N ARG A 382 12.28 -12.47 3.17
CA ARG A 382 13.14 -11.82 4.15
C ARG A 382 12.37 -11.35 5.38
N TRP A 383 11.22 -10.70 5.17
CA TRP A 383 10.47 -10.06 6.25
C TRP A 383 9.60 -11.03 7.04
N VAL A 384 9.24 -12.19 6.46
CA VAL A 384 8.49 -13.23 7.17
C VAL A 384 9.24 -13.73 8.41
N GLY A 385 10.58 -13.86 8.37
CA GLY A 385 11.39 -14.22 9.54
C GLY A 385 11.32 -13.20 10.67
N VAL A 386 11.14 -11.91 10.35
CA VAL A 386 10.92 -10.85 11.34
C VAL A 386 9.52 -10.96 11.97
N VAL A 387 8.52 -11.38 11.19
CA VAL A 387 7.17 -11.65 11.70
C VAL A 387 7.15 -12.89 12.60
N GLU A 388 7.91 -13.94 12.26
CA GLU A 388 8.08 -15.12 13.13
C GLU A 388 8.67 -14.73 14.50
N GLN A 389 9.67 -13.84 14.52
CA GLN A 389 10.19 -13.28 15.79
C GLN A 389 9.11 -12.56 16.60
N ALA A 390 8.22 -11.80 15.93
CA ALA A 390 7.09 -11.18 16.61
C ALA A 390 6.10 -12.23 17.17
N TYR A 391 5.94 -13.37 16.50
CA TYR A 391 5.13 -14.49 17.03
C TYR A 391 5.79 -15.16 18.23
N ASP A 392 7.12 -15.34 18.21
CA ASP A 392 7.85 -15.88 19.36
C ASP A 392 7.72 -14.96 20.58
N VAL A 393 7.84 -13.64 20.38
CA VAL A 393 7.58 -12.65 21.43
C VAL A 393 6.15 -12.74 21.94
N ALA A 394 5.18 -12.94 21.05
CA ALA A 394 3.77 -13.03 21.44
C ALA A 394 3.45 -14.34 22.20
N ALA A 395 4.07 -15.45 21.83
CA ALA A 395 3.89 -16.76 22.46
C ALA A 395 4.66 -16.90 23.78
N GLY A 396 5.64 -16.06 24.05
CA GLY A 396 6.43 -16.07 25.27
C GLY A 396 5.62 -15.77 26.55
N PRO A 397 6.21 -15.99 27.74
CA PRO A 397 5.55 -15.68 29.00
C PRO A 397 5.17 -14.21 29.11
N SER A 398 4.10 -13.92 29.81
CA SER A 398 3.45 -12.60 29.91
C SER A 398 4.28 -11.59 30.67
#